data_c4c73b9eda6fb17c8afc4cbfa76ae64c
#
_entry.id   c4c73b9eda6fb17c8afc4cbfa76ae64c
#
_cell.length_a   1.000
_cell.length_b   1.000
_cell.length_c   1.000
_cell.angle_alpha   90.00
_cell.angle_beta   90.00
_cell.angle_gamma   90.00
#
_symmetry.space_group_name_H-M   'P 1'
#
loop_
_entity.id
_entity.type
_entity.pdbx_description
1 polymer ?
#
loop_
_entity_poly.entity_id
_entity_poly.type
_entity_poly.pdbx_seq_one_letter_code
_entity_poly.pdbx_strand_id
1 'polypeptide(L)'
;MNRKQHFRPHVQGESLENKINQLGDEVFEALLPSMVTFAASVFIWMIYLGFLPVSLLSAVFMTILLVVFSVRAFAKIRKLNRQIKNHRKGLDGERYVGTKLERLSSNSTFVFHDVVCGKFNIDHVIISTKGIFTIDTKNRALPDRDYNKADFIFKDGELIDSTGVLQSDLMHKIESQGRWLEGKINEWTKKRYPVYRVGIMIGAYVNNINKDFSKYWIINDGAFAGFFDKEREKFPLNDVLRIADSLQRFIEKPIA
;
A
#
# COMPACT_ATOMS: atom_id res chain seq x y z
N MET A 1 31.56 -20.35 11.72
CA MET A 1 30.85 -20.82 10.50
C MET A 1 29.80 -19.80 10.17
N ASN A 2 30.18 -18.80 9.32
CA ASN A 2 29.33 -17.64 8.97
C ASN A 2 28.22 -18.08 7.98
N ARG A 3 27.07 -18.53 8.48
CA ARG A 3 25.86 -18.52 7.67
C ARG A 3 25.40 -17.08 7.54
N LYS A 4 25.76 -16.41 6.46
CA LYS A 4 24.97 -15.28 5.96
C LYS A 4 23.60 -15.86 5.64
N GLN A 5 22.65 -15.74 6.58
CA GLN A 5 21.24 -15.99 6.28
C GLN A 5 20.82 -14.92 5.28
N HIS A 6 20.80 -15.28 4.00
CA HIS A 6 20.15 -14.48 2.97
C HIS A 6 18.64 -14.56 3.23
N PHE A 7 18.12 -13.66 4.05
CA PHE A 7 16.69 -13.38 4.05
C PHE A 7 16.35 -12.89 2.63
N ARG A 8 15.43 -13.58 1.96
CA ARG A 8 14.91 -13.11 0.67
C ARG A 8 13.96 -11.95 0.98
N PRO A 9 14.28 -10.71 0.62
CA PRO A 9 13.36 -9.61 0.82
C PRO A 9 12.14 -9.83 -0.07
N HIS A 10 10.93 -9.76 0.50
CA HIS A 10 9.73 -9.56 -0.31
C HIS A 10 9.89 -8.25 -1.08
N VAL A 11 9.40 -8.24 -2.33
CA VAL A 11 9.48 -7.05 -3.17
C VAL A 11 8.58 -5.97 -2.58
N GLN A 12 9.13 -4.79 -2.37
CA GLN A 12 8.40 -3.64 -1.80
C GLN A 12 7.16 -3.32 -2.64
N GLY A 13 5.97 -3.36 -2.02
CA GLY A 13 4.71 -3.02 -2.68
C GLY A 13 4.21 -4.05 -3.69
N GLU A 14 4.59 -5.31 -3.57
CA GLU A 14 4.16 -6.39 -4.47
C GLU A 14 2.63 -6.53 -4.52
N SER A 15 1.96 -6.39 -3.39
CA SER A 15 0.50 -6.43 -3.30
C SER A 15 -0.17 -5.29 -4.06
N LEU A 16 0.40 -4.07 -4.00
CA LEU A 16 -0.10 -2.93 -4.77
C LEU A 16 0.16 -3.08 -6.26
N GLU A 17 1.32 -3.62 -6.64
CA GLU A 17 1.65 -3.90 -8.05
C GLU A 17 0.68 -4.92 -8.65
N ASN A 18 0.39 -6.00 -7.94
CA ASN A 18 -0.60 -6.99 -8.34
C ASN A 18 -2.00 -6.37 -8.48
N LYS A 19 -2.38 -5.46 -7.58
CA LYS A 19 -3.65 -4.74 -7.67
C LYS A 19 -3.71 -3.81 -8.89
N ILE A 20 -2.63 -3.12 -9.21
CA ILE A 20 -2.52 -2.28 -10.41
C ILE A 20 -2.68 -3.11 -11.68
N ASN A 21 -2.03 -4.28 -11.76
CA ASN A 21 -2.13 -5.20 -12.89
C ASN A 21 -3.57 -5.71 -13.04
N GLN A 22 -4.20 -6.16 -11.95
CA GLN A 22 -5.61 -6.57 -11.96
C GLN A 22 -6.54 -5.47 -12.48
N LEU A 23 -6.36 -4.22 -12.03
CA LEU A 23 -7.15 -3.08 -12.52
C LEU A 23 -6.87 -2.79 -14.01
N GLY A 24 -5.64 -3.05 -14.48
CA GLY A 24 -5.29 -2.98 -15.91
C GLY A 24 -6.07 -3.99 -16.75
N ASP A 25 -6.17 -5.23 -16.28
CA ASP A 25 -6.98 -6.27 -16.93
C ASP A 25 -8.47 -5.88 -16.97
N GLU A 26 -9.00 -5.31 -15.88
CA GLU A 26 -10.37 -4.79 -15.83
C GLU A 26 -10.62 -3.64 -16.84
N VAL A 27 -9.60 -2.83 -17.16
CA VAL A 27 -9.68 -1.80 -18.22
C VAL A 27 -9.82 -2.46 -19.58
N PHE A 28 -9.03 -3.50 -19.86
CA PHE A 28 -9.12 -4.25 -21.11
C PHE A 28 -10.48 -4.92 -21.27
N GLU A 29 -10.98 -5.61 -20.23
CA GLU A 29 -12.30 -6.22 -20.23
C GLU A 29 -13.43 -5.21 -20.46
N ALA A 30 -13.30 -3.98 -19.94
CA ALA A 30 -14.30 -2.94 -20.14
C ALA A 30 -14.39 -2.44 -21.60
N LEU A 31 -13.31 -2.60 -22.40
CA LEU A 31 -13.26 -2.23 -23.81
C LEU A 31 -13.86 -3.31 -24.73
N LEU A 32 -13.82 -4.58 -24.35
CA LEU A 32 -14.23 -5.70 -25.20
C LEU A 32 -15.65 -5.53 -25.79
N PRO A 33 -16.70 -5.19 -25.02
CA PRO A 33 -18.05 -5.02 -25.56
C PRO A 33 -18.10 -3.91 -26.64
N SER A 34 -17.37 -2.81 -26.44
CA SER A 34 -17.30 -1.71 -27.41
C SER A 34 -16.59 -2.10 -28.68
N MET A 35 -15.50 -2.89 -28.58
CA MET A 35 -14.75 -3.39 -29.73
C MET A 35 -15.60 -4.36 -30.57
N VAL A 36 -16.31 -5.28 -29.91
CA VAL A 36 -17.18 -6.24 -30.58
C VAL A 36 -18.34 -5.53 -31.28
N THR A 37 -19.00 -4.59 -30.59
CA THR A 37 -20.12 -3.83 -31.18
C THR A 37 -19.66 -2.89 -32.29
N PHE A 38 -18.43 -2.36 -32.21
CA PHE A 38 -17.83 -1.59 -33.28
C PHE A 38 -17.64 -2.43 -34.55
N ALA A 39 -16.99 -3.61 -34.41
CA ALA A 39 -16.78 -4.51 -35.56
C ALA A 39 -18.13 -4.96 -36.17
N ALA A 40 -19.10 -5.32 -35.34
CA ALA A 40 -20.44 -5.70 -35.81
C ALA A 40 -21.17 -4.53 -36.50
N SER A 41 -21.04 -3.31 -35.97
CA SER A 41 -21.64 -2.12 -36.57
C SER A 41 -21.03 -1.84 -37.95
N VAL A 42 -19.71 -1.87 -38.07
CA VAL A 42 -19.01 -1.69 -39.36
C VAL A 42 -19.48 -2.75 -40.38
N PHE A 43 -19.57 -4.02 -39.95
CA PHE A 43 -20.01 -5.11 -40.82
C PHE A 43 -21.44 -4.92 -41.32
N ILE A 44 -22.38 -4.54 -40.46
CA ILE A 44 -23.78 -4.29 -40.82
C ILE A 44 -23.91 -3.08 -41.77
N TRP A 45 -23.14 -2.00 -41.56
CA TRP A 45 -23.11 -0.87 -42.44
C TRP A 45 -22.52 -1.23 -43.84
N MET A 46 -21.50 -2.07 -43.91
CA MET A 46 -20.97 -2.58 -45.19
C MET A 46 -22.03 -3.37 -45.98
N ILE A 47 -22.77 -4.23 -45.26
CA ILE A 47 -23.85 -5.02 -45.89
C ILE A 47 -24.97 -4.08 -46.43
N TYR A 48 -25.41 -3.10 -45.60
CA TYR A 48 -26.43 -2.15 -45.98
C TYR A 48 -26.06 -1.32 -47.24
N LEU A 49 -24.79 -0.93 -47.35
CA LEU A 49 -24.32 -0.06 -48.46
C LEU A 49 -24.12 -0.77 -49.78
N GLY A 50 -24.11 -2.13 -49.84
CA GLY A 50 -23.87 -2.69 -51.14
C GLY A 50 -24.03 -4.19 -51.35
N PHE A 51 -24.32 -5.03 -50.39
CA PHE A 51 -24.16 -6.46 -50.62
C PHE A 51 -25.33 -7.37 -50.25
N LEU A 52 -26.22 -6.99 -49.36
CA LEU A 52 -27.35 -7.84 -48.94
C LEU A 52 -28.54 -7.00 -48.40
N PRO A 53 -29.78 -7.50 -48.47
CA PRO A 53 -30.99 -6.76 -47.99
C PRO A 53 -31.01 -6.72 -46.45
N VAL A 54 -30.34 -5.74 -45.87
CA VAL A 54 -30.40 -5.44 -44.45
C VAL A 54 -31.18 -4.14 -44.28
N SER A 55 -32.08 -4.08 -43.28
CA SER A 55 -32.90 -2.90 -43.05
C SER A 55 -32.08 -1.75 -42.42
N LEU A 56 -32.38 -0.52 -42.77
CA LEU A 56 -31.79 0.67 -42.16
C LEU A 56 -31.94 0.64 -40.62
N LEU A 57 -33.08 0.13 -40.13
CA LEU A 57 -33.36 -0.01 -38.71
C LEU A 57 -32.31 -0.83 -37.96
N SER A 58 -31.83 -1.94 -38.56
CA SER A 58 -30.79 -2.78 -37.92
C SER A 58 -29.43 -2.07 -37.85
N ALA A 59 -29.06 -1.31 -38.88
CA ALA A 59 -27.84 -0.53 -38.87
C ALA A 59 -27.88 0.59 -37.83
N VAL A 60 -29.00 1.30 -37.73
CA VAL A 60 -29.20 2.32 -36.70
C VAL A 60 -29.20 1.72 -35.29
N PHE A 61 -29.90 0.59 -35.09
CA PHE A 61 -29.91 -0.11 -33.81
C PHE A 61 -28.51 -0.50 -33.32
N MET A 62 -27.70 -1.08 -34.21
CA MET A 62 -26.30 -1.44 -33.86
C MET A 62 -25.45 -0.23 -33.55
N THR A 63 -25.66 0.90 -34.25
CA THR A 63 -24.97 2.15 -33.96
C THR A 63 -25.35 2.69 -32.56
N ILE A 64 -26.60 2.60 -32.19
CA ILE A 64 -27.08 2.99 -30.86
C ILE A 64 -26.43 2.09 -29.79
N LEU A 65 -26.38 0.77 -29.99
CA LEU A 65 -25.71 -0.15 -29.07
C LEU A 65 -24.23 0.20 -28.92
N LEU A 66 -23.53 0.48 -30.01
CA LEU A 66 -22.14 0.89 -29.98
C LEU A 66 -21.95 2.15 -29.13
N VAL A 67 -22.77 3.16 -29.31
CA VAL A 67 -22.72 4.40 -28.51
C VAL A 67 -22.93 4.09 -27.01
N VAL A 68 -23.96 3.31 -26.68
CA VAL A 68 -24.28 2.95 -25.30
C VAL A 68 -23.13 2.20 -24.63
N PHE A 69 -22.54 1.19 -25.31
CA PHE A 69 -21.41 0.45 -24.74
C PHE A 69 -20.15 1.31 -24.64
N SER A 70 -19.88 2.18 -25.63
CA SER A 70 -18.74 3.09 -25.60
C SER A 70 -18.83 4.10 -24.44
N VAL A 71 -20.00 4.67 -24.18
CA VAL A 71 -20.20 5.59 -23.05
C VAL A 71 -20.00 4.87 -21.71
N ARG A 72 -20.55 3.64 -21.57
CA ARG A 72 -20.34 2.84 -20.35
C ARG A 72 -18.87 2.46 -20.15
N ALA A 73 -18.20 2.02 -21.22
CA ALA A 73 -16.77 1.70 -21.17
C ALA A 73 -15.95 2.92 -20.75
N PHE A 74 -16.20 4.08 -21.36
CA PHE A 74 -15.51 5.33 -21.01
C PHE A 74 -15.66 5.71 -19.53
N ALA A 75 -16.90 5.65 -19.01
CA ALA A 75 -17.16 5.94 -17.59
C ALA A 75 -16.43 4.95 -16.65
N LYS A 76 -16.47 3.64 -16.97
CA LYS A 76 -15.76 2.60 -16.19
C LYS A 76 -14.25 2.83 -16.23
N ILE A 77 -13.68 3.04 -17.40
CA ILE A 77 -12.23 3.24 -17.60
C ILE A 77 -11.76 4.49 -16.86
N ARG A 78 -12.51 5.59 -16.90
CA ARG A 78 -12.17 6.81 -16.16
C ARG A 78 -12.07 6.56 -14.65
N LYS A 79 -12.99 5.74 -14.10
CA LYS A 79 -12.95 5.34 -12.67
C LYS A 79 -11.72 4.46 -12.38
N LEU A 80 -11.48 3.44 -13.20
CA LEU A 80 -10.34 2.52 -13.04
C LEU A 80 -9.00 3.26 -13.13
N ASN A 81 -8.83 4.14 -14.11
CA ASN A 81 -7.61 4.93 -14.26
C ASN A 81 -7.33 5.82 -13.04
N ARG A 82 -8.37 6.37 -12.41
CA ARG A 82 -8.22 7.11 -11.16
C ARG A 82 -7.73 6.20 -10.02
N GLN A 83 -8.25 4.98 -9.92
CA GLN A 83 -7.81 4.00 -8.93
C GLN A 83 -6.36 3.58 -9.17
N ILE A 84 -5.99 3.25 -10.42
CA ILE A 84 -4.61 2.91 -10.82
C ILE A 84 -3.66 4.04 -10.43
N LYS A 85 -4.01 5.29 -10.73
CA LYS A 85 -3.17 6.46 -10.37
C LYS A 85 -2.97 6.55 -8.84
N ASN A 86 -4.02 6.31 -8.05
CA ASN A 86 -3.92 6.34 -6.59
C ASN A 86 -3.05 5.19 -6.05
N HIS A 87 -3.20 3.98 -6.58
CA HIS A 87 -2.37 2.84 -6.19
C HIS A 87 -0.90 3.02 -6.60
N ARG A 88 -0.62 3.56 -7.80
CA ARG A 88 0.75 3.88 -8.22
C ARG A 88 1.42 4.87 -7.27
N LYS A 89 0.68 5.92 -6.87
CA LYS A 89 1.20 6.88 -5.89
C LYS A 89 1.51 6.22 -4.54
N GLY A 90 0.66 5.27 -4.09
CA GLY A 90 0.92 4.47 -2.89
C GLY A 90 2.20 3.65 -3.05
N LEU A 91 2.31 2.89 -4.15
CA LEU A 91 3.45 2.05 -4.49
C LEU A 91 4.78 2.83 -4.51
N ASP A 92 4.78 4.00 -5.17
CA ASP A 92 5.96 4.87 -5.21
C ASP A 92 6.39 5.30 -3.80
N GLY A 93 5.41 5.59 -2.93
CA GLY A 93 5.67 5.93 -1.54
C GLY A 93 6.25 4.77 -0.74
N GLU A 94 5.68 3.57 -0.84
CA GLU A 94 6.18 2.38 -0.16
C GLU A 94 7.60 2.04 -0.62
N ARG A 95 7.87 2.07 -1.92
CA ARG A 95 9.22 1.83 -2.49
C ARG A 95 10.24 2.87 -2.02
N TYR A 96 9.83 4.12 -1.96
CA TYR A 96 10.70 5.20 -1.47
C TYR A 96 11.07 5.01 0.00
N VAL A 97 10.09 4.74 0.86
CA VAL A 97 10.33 4.48 2.29
C VAL A 97 11.11 3.19 2.46
N GLY A 98 10.69 2.11 1.80
CA GLY A 98 11.37 0.82 1.88
C GLY A 98 12.85 0.91 1.54
N THR A 99 13.23 1.63 0.48
CA THR A 99 14.64 1.86 0.12
C THR A 99 15.43 2.59 1.23
N LYS A 100 14.78 3.52 1.96
CA LYS A 100 15.41 4.17 3.12
C LYS A 100 15.58 3.21 4.30
N LEU A 101 14.58 2.37 4.56
CA LEU A 101 14.59 1.41 5.65
C LEU A 101 15.63 0.30 5.42
N GLU A 102 15.83 -0.14 4.17
CA GLU A 102 16.85 -1.13 3.82
C GLU A 102 18.27 -0.71 4.23
N ARG A 103 18.55 0.59 4.25
CA ARG A 103 19.86 1.11 4.69
C ARG A 103 20.12 0.90 6.18
N LEU A 104 19.08 0.57 6.97
CA LEU A 104 19.19 0.22 8.39
C LEU A 104 19.50 -1.26 8.60
N SER A 105 19.39 -2.08 7.55
CA SER A 105 19.67 -3.52 7.62
C SER A 105 21.09 -3.80 8.07
N SER A 106 21.23 -4.67 9.06
CA SER A 106 22.52 -5.06 9.66
C SER A 106 22.42 -6.47 10.25
N ASN A 107 23.47 -6.92 10.91
CA ASN A 107 23.45 -8.21 11.61
C ASN A 107 22.49 -8.26 12.82
N SER A 108 22.00 -7.10 13.27
CA SER A 108 21.08 -6.95 14.41
C SER A 108 19.76 -6.25 14.04
N THR A 109 19.55 -5.96 12.75
CA THR A 109 18.37 -5.26 12.24
C THR A 109 17.91 -5.90 10.94
N PHE A 110 16.68 -6.40 10.93
CA PHE A 110 16.06 -7.08 9.81
C PHE A 110 14.86 -6.29 9.33
N VAL A 111 14.78 -6.02 8.04
CA VAL A 111 13.71 -5.26 7.40
C VAL A 111 12.91 -6.22 6.51
N PHE A 112 11.60 -6.19 6.66
CA PHE A 112 10.64 -6.96 5.86
C PHE A 112 9.67 -6.00 5.20
N HIS A 113 9.24 -6.33 3.99
CA HIS A 113 8.31 -5.53 3.22
C HIS A 113 7.07 -6.34 2.86
N ASP A 114 5.94 -5.64 2.68
CA ASP A 114 4.67 -6.16 2.20
C ASP A 114 4.23 -7.46 2.91
N VAL A 115 4.20 -7.41 4.24
CA VAL A 115 3.83 -8.58 5.05
C VAL A 115 2.33 -8.80 5.00
N VAL A 116 1.89 -9.84 4.30
CA VAL A 116 0.49 -10.20 4.14
C VAL A 116 -0.06 -10.84 5.41
N CYS A 117 -1.07 -10.21 6.03
CA CYS A 117 -1.65 -10.59 7.31
C CYS A 117 -3.10 -11.11 7.18
N GLY A 118 -3.42 -11.75 6.07
CA GLY A 118 -4.76 -12.23 5.72
C GLY A 118 -5.64 -11.12 5.14
N LYS A 119 -6.32 -10.33 5.96
CA LYS A 119 -7.24 -9.28 5.50
C LYS A 119 -6.57 -7.92 5.23
N PHE A 120 -5.35 -7.73 5.65
CA PHE A 120 -4.58 -6.50 5.47
C PHE A 120 -3.09 -6.81 5.33
N ASN A 121 -2.33 -5.83 4.85
CA ASN A 121 -0.88 -5.93 4.75
C ASN A 121 -0.23 -4.92 5.70
N ILE A 122 1.01 -5.23 6.12
CA ILE A 122 1.90 -4.27 6.78
C ILE A 122 2.94 -3.87 5.74
N ASP A 123 3.03 -2.58 5.45
CA ASP A 123 3.91 -2.08 4.39
C ASP A 123 5.37 -2.44 4.68
N HIS A 124 5.83 -2.21 5.94
CA HIS A 124 7.17 -2.63 6.38
C HIS A 124 7.16 -3.07 7.84
N VAL A 125 8.05 -4.02 8.18
CA VAL A 125 8.33 -4.47 9.55
C VAL A 125 9.83 -4.40 9.78
N ILE A 126 10.24 -3.84 10.93
CA ILE A 126 11.64 -3.89 11.38
C ILE A 126 11.71 -4.69 12.67
N ILE A 127 12.63 -5.64 12.72
CA ILE A 127 12.96 -6.43 13.90
C ILE A 127 14.42 -6.19 14.23
N SER A 128 14.69 -5.58 15.39
CA SER A 128 16.05 -5.19 15.76
C SER A 128 16.28 -5.28 17.26
N THR A 129 17.54 -5.23 17.70
CA THR A 129 17.91 -5.11 19.11
C THR A 129 17.40 -3.82 19.75
N LYS A 130 17.16 -2.77 18.95
CA LYS A 130 16.63 -1.48 19.40
C LYS A 130 15.11 -1.45 19.56
N GLY A 131 14.38 -2.32 18.84
CA GLY A 131 12.93 -2.37 18.88
C GLY A 131 12.33 -3.19 17.75
N ILE A 132 11.03 -3.39 17.84
CA ILE A 132 10.21 -4.02 16.81
C ILE A 132 9.20 -2.98 16.32
N PHE A 133 9.07 -2.81 15.02
CA PHE A 133 8.29 -1.74 14.43
C PHE A 133 7.38 -2.27 13.32
N THR A 134 6.10 -1.90 13.35
CA THR A 134 5.22 -1.96 12.19
C THR A 134 5.14 -0.57 11.59
N ILE A 135 5.30 -0.46 10.27
CA ILE A 135 5.40 0.83 9.58
C ILE A 135 4.35 0.87 8.48
N ASP A 136 3.47 1.85 8.55
CA ASP A 136 2.51 2.20 7.50
C ASP A 136 2.98 3.48 6.79
N THR A 137 2.96 3.45 5.46
CA THR A 137 3.42 4.55 4.64
C THR A 137 2.25 5.32 4.05
N LYS A 138 2.24 6.63 4.18
CA LYS A 138 1.20 7.49 3.63
C LYS A 138 1.78 8.54 2.69
N ASN A 139 1.52 8.34 1.39
CA ASN A 139 1.91 9.28 0.35
C ASN A 139 0.67 10.09 -0.10
N ARG A 140 0.41 11.22 0.57
CA ARG A 140 -0.68 12.13 0.21
C ARG A 140 -0.15 13.29 -0.66
N ALA A 141 -0.95 13.70 -1.67
CA ALA A 141 -0.77 15.02 -2.24
C ALA A 141 -1.33 16.03 -1.23
N LEU A 142 -0.49 16.96 -0.82
CA LEU A 142 -0.90 18.08 0.02
C LEU A 142 -1.24 19.23 -0.94
N PRO A 143 -2.52 19.64 -1.05
CA PRO A 143 -2.88 20.84 -1.79
C PRO A 143 -2.36 22.06 -1.00
N ASP A 144 -1.93 23.08 -1.71
CA ASP A 144 -1.54 24.41 -1.20
C ASP A 144 -0.86 24.41 0.19
N ARG A 145 0.40 24.01 0.20
CA ARG A 145 1.17 23.86 1.44
C ARG A 145 1.53 25.22 2.04
N ASP A 146 0.96 25.52 3.20
CA ASP A 146 1.47 26.57 4.07
C ASP A 146 2.65 26.03 4.89
N TYR A 147 3.87 26.35 4.49
CA TYR A 147 5.11 25.87 5.15
C TYR A 147 5.26 26.29 6.62
N ASN A 148 4.42 27.20 7.09
CA ASN A 148 4.42 27.67 8.47
C ASN A 148 3.48 26.84 9.37
N LYS A 149 2.67 25.95 8.81
CA LYS A 149 1.71 25.13 9.55
C LYS A 149 2.03 23.65 9.42
N ALA A 150 1.71 22.88 10.47
CA ALA A 150 1.77 21.44 10.42
C ALA A 150 0.69 20.89 9.47
N ASP A 151 1.08 19.95 8.59
CA ASP A 151 0.14 19.24 7.74
C ASP A 151 -0.69 18.23 8.55
N PHE A 152 -0.09 17.72 9.65
CA PHE A 152 -0.73 16.83 10.61
C PHE A 152 -0.36 17.19 12.03
N ILE A 153 -1.32 17.07 12.95
CA ILE A 153 -1.13 17.20 14.39
C ILE A 153 -1.44 15.85 15.01
N PHE A 154 -0.47 15.29 15.74
CA PHE A 154 -0.66 14.07 16.54
C PHE A 154 -0.71 14.43 18.02
N LYS A 155 -1.82 14.08 18.68
CA LYS A 155 -2.05 14.37 20.10
C LYS A 155 -2.93 13.27 20.72
N ASP A 156 -2.57 12.76 21.89
CA ASP A 156 -3.33 11.81 22.69
C ASP A 156 -3.79 10.54 21.92
N GLY A 157 -2.99 10.09 20.97
CA GLY A 157 -3.32 8.94 20.12
C GLY A 157 -4.20 9.28 18.90
N GLU A 158 -4.58 10.53 18.73
CA GLU A 158 -5.36 11.02 17.61
C GLU A 158 -4.49 11.77 16.59
N LEU A 159 -4.78 11.57 15.31
CA LEU A 159 -4.11 12.25 14.20
C LEU A 159 -5.13 13.12 13.46
N ILE A 160 -4.86 14.42 13.41
CA ILE A 160 -5.73 15.41 12.76
C ILE A 160 -4.94 16.05 11.61
N ASP A 161 -5.55 16.18 10.43
CA ASP A 161 -4.93 16.89 9.32
C ASP A 161 -5.12 18.41 9.38
N SER A 162 -4.46 19.15 8.50
CA SER A 162 -4.50 20.61 8.44
C SER A 162 -5.90 21.21 8.19
N THR A 163 -6.85 20.38 7.75
CA THR A 163 -8.27 20.77 7.55
C THR A 163 -9.14 20.49 8.77
N GLY A 164 -8.57 19.94 9.84
CA GLY A 164 -9.28 19.58 11.07
C GLY A 164 -9.94 18.20 11.01
N VAL A 165 -9.69 17.41 9.97
CA VAL A 165 -10.27 16.07 9.80
C VAL A 165 -9.46 15.03 10.57
N LEU A 166 -10.14 14.30 11.46
CA LEU A 166 -9.57 13.20 12.22
C LEU A 166 -9.26 12.01 11.29
N GLN A 167 -8.03 11.51 11.33
CA GLN A 167 -7.53 10.40 10.53
C GLN A 167 -7.70 9.04 11.26
N SER A 168 -8.91 8.77 11.73
CA SER A 168 -9.23 7.58 12.54
C SER A 168 -8.89 6.27 11.84
N ASP A 169 -9.23 6.14 10.54
CA ASP A 169 -8.97 4.93 9.75
C ASP A 169 -7.48 4.59 9.69
N LEU A 170 -6.63 5.61 9.55
CA LEU A 170 -5.19 5.42 9.57
C LEU A 170 -4.70 4.94 10.93
N MET A 171 -5.16 5.58 12.01
CA MET A 171 -4.78 5.18 13.36
C MET A 171 -5.27 3.78 13.71
N HIS A 172 -6.50 3.41 13.31
CA HIS A 172 -7.02 2.04 13.45
C HIS A 172 -6.19 1.02 12.66
N LYS A 173 -5.76 1.35 11.44
CA LYS A 173 -4.89 0.49 10.62
C LYS A 173 -3.57 0.24 11.33
N ILE A 174 -2.87 1.30 11.74
CA ILE A 174 -1.57 1.23 12.42
C ILE A 174 -1.67 0.42 13.72
N GLU A 175 -2.72 0.64 14.53
CA GLU A 175 -2.94 -0.11 15.75
C GLU A 175 -3.20 -1.61 15.48
N SER A 176 -4.02 -1.92 14.47
CA SER A 176 -4.34 -3.30 14.10
C SER A 176 -3.10 -4.07 13.61
N GLN A 177 -2.24 -3.41 12.83
CA GLN A 177 -0.95 -3.95 12.37
C GLN A 177 -0.03 -4.29 13.55
N GLY A 178 0.12 -3.36 14.48
CA GLY A 178 0.94 -3.56 15.68
C GLY A 178 0.43 -4.69 16.57
N ARG A 179 -0.88 -4.73 16.85
CA ARG A 179 -1.50 -5.81 17.64
C ARG A 179 -1.34 -7.19 16.98
N TRP A 180 -1.50 -7.25 15.67
CA TRP A 180 -1.32 -8.50 14.94
C TRP A 180 0.10 -9.03 15.09
N LEU A 181 1.11 -8.17 14.90
CA LEU A 181 2.51 -8.57 15.03
C LEU A 181 2.85 -8.97 16.47
N GLU A 182 2.39 -8.23 17.48
CA GLU A 182 2.55 -8.60 18.90
C GLU A 182 1.96 -9.97 19.19
N GLY A 183 0.76 -10.25 18.67
CA GLY A 183 0.10 -11.55 18.81
C GLY A 183 0.92 -12.68 18.18
N LYS A 184 1.42 -12.47 16.96
CA LYS A 184 2.24 -13.45 16.25
C LYS A 184 3.59 -13.70 16.95
N ILE A 185 4.26 -12.66 17.40
CA ILE A 185 5.52 -12.81 18.15
C ILE A 185 5.26 -13.60 19.46
N ASN A 186 4.19 -13.31 20.17
CA ASN A 186 3.84 -14.06 21.37
C ASN A 186 3.51 -15.54 21.07
N GLU A 187 2.83 -15.82 19.94
CA GLU A 187 2.56 -17.18 19.45
C GLU A 187 3.87 -17.94 19.21
N TRP A 188 4.86 -17.33 18.53
CA TRP A 188 6.11 -17.96 18.15
C TRP A 188 7.11 -18.10 19.29
N THR A 189 7.16 -17.10 20.18
CA THR A 189 8.23 -17.01 21.20
C THR A 189 7.74 -17.36 22.61
N LYS A 190 6.42 -17.38 22.85
CA LYS A 190 5.79 -17.46 24.17
C LYS A 190 6.20 -16.32 25.11
N LYS A 191 6.72 -15.21 24.54
CA LYS A 191 7.09 -13.99 25.26
C LYS A 191 6.38 -12.78 24.64
N ARG A 192 6.14 -11.75 25.45
CA ARG A 192 5.58 -10.48 24.97
C ARG A 192 6.70 -9.51 24.65
N TYR A 193 6.64 -8.96 23.44
CA TYR A 193 7.53 -7.90 22.98
C TYR A 193 6.68 -6.71 22.54
N PRO A 194 6.95 -5.51 23.09
CA PRO A 194 6.25 -4.31 22.62
C PRO A 194 6.64 -3.99 21.18
N VAL A 195 5.64 -3.66 20.37
CA VAL A 195 5.81 -3.25 18.98
C VAL A 195 5.49 -1.77 18.86
N TYR A 196 6.39 -0.99 18.30
CA TYR A 196 6.16 0.40 17.94
C TYR A 196 5.28 0.48 16.69
N ARG A 197 4.27 1.34 16.75
CA ARG A 197 3.34 1.63 15.65
C ARG A 197 3.82 2.88 14.95
N VAL A 198 4.25 2.74 13.72
CA VAL A 198 4.85 3.85 12.96
C VAL A 198 3.98 4.23 11.78
N GLY A 199 3.65 5.50 11.66
CA GLY A 199 3.05 6.11 10.48
C GLY A 199 4.05 7.08 9.85
N ILE A 200 4.52 6.79 8.63
CA ILE A 200 5.42 7.67 7.89
C ILE A 200 4.63 8.48 6.89
N MET A 201 4.59 9.80 7.11
CA MET A 201 3.92 10.78 6.26
C MET A 201 4.91 11.37 5.26
N ILE A 202 4.85 10.92 4.00
CA ILE A 202 5.78 11.37 2.96
C ILE A 202 5.50 12.82 2.57
N GLY A 203 6.55 13.63 2.61
CA GLY A 203 6.49 15.03 2.22
C GLY A 203 5.64 15.93 3.13
N ALA A 204 5.17 15.42 4.28
CA ALA A 204 4.34 16.16 5.22
C ALA A 204 5.11 16.57 6.47
N TYR A 205 4.75 17.71 7.04
CA TYR A 205 5.20 18.12 8.36
C TYR A 205 4.22 17.62 9.43
N VAL A 206 4.71 16.78 10.35
CA VAL A 206 3.94 16.25 11.48
C VAL A 206 4.37 16.92 12.77
N ASN A 207 3.44 17.55 13.46
CA ASN A 207 3.64 18.08 14.81
C ASN A 207 3.10 17.09 15.84
N ASN A 208 4.00 16.41 16.55
CA ASN A 208 3.63 15.58 17.71
C ASN A 208 3.64 16.44 18.97
N ILE A 209 2.46 16.84 19.44
CA ILE A 209 2.31 17.79 20.56
C ILE A 209 2.85 17.20 21.85
N ASN A 210 2.55 15.96 22.17
CA ASN A 210 2.93 15.35 23.45
C ASN A 210 4.39 14.88 23.45
N LYS A 211 5.03 14.81 22.26
CA LYS A 211 6.39 14.25 22.08
C LYS A 211 6.55 12.86 22.74
N ASP A 212 5.43 12.13 22.87
CA ASP A 212 5.43 10.76 23.35
C ASP A 212 5.61 9.77 22.20
N PHE A 213 6.74 9.10 22.21
CA PHE A 213 7.13 8.08 21.22
C PHE A 213 7.19 6.68 21.86
N SER A 214 6.54 6.48 23.01
CA SER A 214 6.58 5.19 23.71
C SER A 214 5.88 4.07 22.92
N LYS A 215 4.84 4.40 22.16
CA LYS A 215 4.02 3.45 21.39
C LYS A 215 3.85 3.84 19.93
N TYR A 216 3.59 5.12 19.65
CA TYR A 216 3.29 5.63 18.31
C TYR A 216 4.37 6.58 17.84
N TRP A 217 4.84 6.35 16.61
CA TRP A 217 5.75 7.24 15.89
C TRP A 217 5.04 7.75 14.64
N ILE A 218 4.29 8.83 14.76
CA ILE A 218 3.71 9.50 13.60
C ILE A 218 4.67 10.61 13.20
N ILE A 219 5.38 10.41 12.10
CA ILE A 219 6.55 11.20 11.72
C ILE A 219 6.63 11.42 10.21
N ASN A 220 7.45 12.38 9.79
CA ASN A 220 7.79 12.54 8.38
C ASN A 220 8.82 11.49 7.90
N ASP A 221 8.95 11.37 6.58
CA ASP A 221 9.80 10.37 5.92
C ASP A 221 11.31 10.56 6.14
N GLY A 222 11.75 11.74 6.59
CA GLY A 222 13.15 12.04 6.93
C GLY A 222 13.53 11.72 8.37
N ALA A 223 12.55 11.59 9.27
CA ALA A 223 12.80 11.53 10.70
C ALA A 223 13.12 10.11 11.21
N PHE A 224 12.60 9.06 10.58
CA PHE A 224 12.66 7.69 11.11
C PHE A 224 14.07 7.23 11.46
N ALA A 225 15.03 7.38 10.54
CA ALA A 225 16.40 6.95 10.76
C ALA A 225 17.04 7.63 11.99
N GLY A 226 16.86 8.95 12.12
CA GLY A 226 17.39 9.71 13.25
C GLY A 226 16.74 9.33 14.60
N PHE A 227 15.46 8.97 14.63
CA PHE A 227 14.80 8.43 15.82
C PHE A 227 15.30 7.01 16.13
N PHE A 228 15.35 6.16 15.12
CA PHE A 228 15.85 4.78 15.27
C PHE A 228 17.29 4.72 15.76
N ASP A 229 18.17 5.60 15.26
CA ASP A 229 19.58 5.64 15.67
C ASP A 229 19.77 5.99 17.15
N LYS A 230 18.89 6.84 17.69
CA LYS A 230 18.90 7.25 19.10
C LYS A 230 18.33 6.20 20.05
N GLU A 231 17.59 5.21 19.54
CA GLU A 231 17.06 4.13 20.37
C GLU A 231 18.19 3.27 20.92
N ARG A 232 18.07 2.93 22.22
CA ARG A 232 18.99 2.00 22.89
C ARG A 232 18.63 0.56 22.56
N GLU A 233 19.58 -0.33 22.68
CA GLU A 233 19.32 -1.77 22.59
C GLU A 233 18.41 -2.21 23.74
N LYS A 234 17.33 -2.91 23.40
CA LYS A 234 16.27 -3.37 24.34
C LYS A 234 16.13 -4.87 24.35
N PHE A 235 16.54 -5.53 23.25
CA PHE A 235 16.33 -6.95 23.08
C PHE A 235 17.65 -7.68 22.79
N PRO A 236 17.84 -8.88 23.37
CA PRO A 236 18.98 -9.73 23.07
C PRO A 236 18.96 -10.13 21.56
N LEU A 237 20.13 -10.18 20.95
CA LEU A 237 20.28 -10.56 19.54
C LEU A 237 19.64 -11.92 19.23
N ASN A 238 19.76 -12.91 20.11
CA ASN A 238 19.17 -14.24 19.94
C ASN A 238 17.63 -14.19 19.84
N ASP A 239 16.98 -13.33 20.60
CA ASP A 239 15.53 -13.14 20.52
C ASP A 239 15.16 -12.46 19.19
N VAL A 240 15.92 -11.47 18.76
CA VAL A 240 15.74 -10.77 17.46
C VAL A 240 15.87 -11.75 16.29
N LEU A 241 16.93 -12.57 16.28
CA LEU A 241 17.13 -13.58 15.24
C LEU A 241 15.97 -14.59 15.19
N ARG A 242 15.50 -15.05 16.35
CA ARG A 242 14.40 -16.00 16.43
C ARG A 242 13.08 -15.41 15.90
N ILE A 243 12.79 -14.14 16.24
CA ILE A 243 11.59 -13.44 15.76
C ILE A 243 11.69 -13.21 14.25
N ALA A 244 12.83 -12.74 13.75
CA ALA A 244 13.06 -12.49 12.34
C ALA A 244 12.94 -13.78 11.50
N ASP A 245 13.52 -14.89 11.94
CA ASP A 245 13.40 -16.20 11.30
C ASP A 245 11.94 -16.70 11.29
N SER A 246 11.21 -16.49 12.39
CA SER A 246 9.80 -16.87 12.48
C SER A 246 8.93 -16.07 11.52
N LEU A 247 9.18 -14.76 11.40
CA LEU A 247 8.47 -13.90 10.46
C LEU A 247 8.80 -14.27 9.01
N GLN A 248 10.08 -14.55 8.70
CA GLN A 248 10.49 -15.00 7.37
C GLN A 248 9.77 -16.29 6.96
N ARG A 249 9.73 -17.28 7.84
CA ARG A 249 9.00 -18.54 7.59
C ARG A 249 7.49 -18.32 7.43
N PHE A 250 6.93 -17.35 8.13
CA PHE A 250 5.51 -17.01 7.99
C PHE A 250 5.24 -16.42 6.60
N ILE A 251 6.08 -15.53 6.13
CA ILE A 251 5.98 -14.87 4.82
C ILE A 251 6.16 -15.88 3.67
N GLU A 252 7.10 -16.83 3.81
CA GLU A 252 7.40 -17.84 2.79
C GLU A 252 6.35 -18.97 2.68
N LYS A 253 5.42 -19.07 3.64
CA LYS A 253 4.34 -20.06 3.54
C LYS A 253 3.36 -19.62 2.46
N PRO A 254 3.03 -20.48 1.48
CA PRO A 254 1.97 -20.18 0.52
C PRO A 254 0.67 -19.93 1.29
N ILE A 255 -0.01 -18.86 0.93
CA ILE A 255 -1.36 -18.57 1.43
C ILE A 255 -2.27 -19.67 0.86
N ALA A 256 -2.76 -20.54 1.74
CA ALA A 256 -3.65 -21.64 1.38
C ALA A 256 -5.06 -21.09 1.05
#